data_673f26028f9222aa4fdd89714858e52f
#
_entry.id   673f26028f9222aa4fdd89714858e52f
#
_cell.length_a   1.000
_cell.length_b   1.000
_cell.length_c   1.000
_cell.angle_alpha   90.00
_cell.angle_beta   90.00
_cell.angle_gamma   90.00
#
_symmetry.space_group_name_H-M   'P 1'
#
loop_
_entity.id
_entity.type
_entity.pdbx_description
1 polymer ?
#
loop_
_entity_poly.entity_id
_entity_poly.type
_entity_poly.pdbx_seq_one_letter_code
_entity_poly.pdbx_strand_id
1 'polypeptide(L)'
;MATQTATTAEFTRQLGRLYGTYTGGFLGFIILLAILEQVGVPNRVIGYLFVFFTLAIYAIIGVVTRTAQLSEYYVAGRRVPAFYNGMATGADWMSAASFVGMGGSLYLQGYDGIAWVLGWTGGFVLVSILIGPYLRKFGAYTVPDFLAYRFGGNFARFLGVIVLVCCSFTYVTAQIYGTGLIASRFLGMPFEIAVFAGLVGILACAMLGGMRAVTWTQIAQYIVLIVAYLTPIVILSTKKYGFPIPELTYGLAIQDITAREGQMLKDGLAVLCTATSCPPGSLKHHIEPFTTWSPLNYFGIIFCMMVGTASLPHILMRYFTTPSVREARVSVGWSLFFIFLLYFSAPAYAAFSKLEVYTNIIGSNVSSLKPWLFTWGELGLIQICGKNAANLDTVIASCKAIAGHPGVVRLQDFVINTDVIVLSTPEIAGLPYVISGLVAAGGLAAALSTADGLLLAIANALSHDIYYKMLDPNAPTMRRLTVARVLLFFVAVIAAFLASTKPSDILAMVGWAFSLAMAGNFPALVMGIWWKRTTTAGAICGIIAGFGLCLFYLVVSRYFPGFGVK
;
A
#
# COMPACT_ATOMS: atom_id res chain seq x y z
N MET A 1 -36.34 -15.22 -21.81
CA MET A 1 -36.35 -13.75 -21.58
C MET A 1 -34.94 -13.25 -21.86
N ALA A 2 -34.74 -12.64 -23.01
CA ALA A 2 -33.46 -12.01 -23.37
C ALA A 2 -33.36 -10.71 -22.55
N THR A 3 -32.52 -10.71 -21.53
CA THR A 3 -32.09 -9.49 -20.88
C THR A 3 -31.30 -8.68 -21.91
N GLN A 4 -31.85 -7.58 -22.36
CA GLN A 4 -31.14 -6.59 -23.17
C GLN A 4 -29.84 -6.26 -22.44
N THR A 5 -28.71 -6.64 -23.04
CA THR A 5 -27.39 -6.16 -22.61
C THR A 5 -27.39 -4.67 -22.89
N ALA A 6 -27.41 -3.85 -21.84
CA ALA A 6 -27.24 -2.41 -21.95
C ALA A 6 -26.02 -2.12 -22.82
N THR A 7 -26.11 -1.15 -23.72
CA THR A 7 -24.96 -0.75 -24.53
C THR A 7 -23.82 -0.33 -23.60
N THR A 8 -22.58 -0.46 -24.05
CA THR A 8 -21.40 -0.08 -23.23
C THR A 8 -21.51 1.37 -22.72
N ALA A 9 -22.13 2.26 -23.51
CA ALA A 9 -22.34 3.66 -23.13
C ALA A 9 -23.38 3.82 -22.00
N GLU A 10 -24.49 3.07 -22.04
CA GLU A 10 -25.52 3.08 -20.99
C GLU A 10 -24.97 2.52 -19.69
N PHE A 11 -24.23 1.43 -19.76
CA PHE A 11 -23.56 0.84 -18.60
C PHE A 11 -22.58 1.82 -17.94
N THR A 12 -21.74 2.50 -18.74
CA THR A 12 -20.81 3.52 -18.25
C THR A 12 -21.56 4.71 -17.61
N ARG A 13 -22.69 5.13 -18.17
CA ARG A 13 -23.54 6.20 -17.60
C ARG A 13 -24.16 5.79 -16.26
N GLN A 14 -24.63 4.54 -16.15
CA GLN A 14 -25.15 4.00 -14.89
C GLN A 14 -24.08 3.96 -13.80
N LEU A 15 -22.87 3.50 -14.13
CA LEU A 15 -21.73 3.53 -13.23
C LEU A 15 -21.38 4.96 -12.78
N GLY A 16 -21.39 5.93 -13.72
CA GLY A 16 -21.14 7.33 -13.41
C GLY A 16 -22.13 7.90 -12.40
N ARG A 17 -23.43 7.58 -12.55
CA ARG A 17 -24.45 7.98 -11.57
C ARG A 17 -24.25 7.31 -10.22
N LEU A 18 -23.98 5.99 -10.20
CA LEU A 18 -23.79 5.23 -8.97
C LEU A 18 -22.61 5.76 -8.15
N TYR A 19 -21.43 5.87 -8.77
CA TYR A 19 -20.24 6.36 -8.07
C TYR A 19 -20.26 7.87 -7.82
N GLY A 20 -20.95 8.65 -8.64
CA GLY A 20 -21.23 10.07 -8.35
C GLY A 20 -22.09 10.23 -7.09
N THR A 21 -23.18 9.45 -6.97
CA THR A 21 -24.01 9.42 -5.76
C THR A 21 -23.23 8.93 -4.54
N TYR A 22 -22.41 7.89 -4.70
CA TYR A 22 -21.52 7.39 -3.65
C TYR A 22 -20.55 8.47 -3.16
N THR A 23 -19.88 9.16 -4.10
CA THR A 23 -18.94 10.25 -3.76
C THR A 23 -19.65 11.38 -3.01
N GLY A 24 -20.81 11.83 -3.49
CA GLY A 24 -21.61 12.84 -2.81
C GLY A 24 -22.07 12.40 -1.42
N GLY A 25 -22.51 11.16 -1.27
CA GLY A 25 -22.88 10.57 0.02
C GLY A 25 -21.69 10.47 0.98
N PHE A 26 -20.51 10.09 0.49
CA PHE A 26 -19.30 10.04 1.31
C PHE A 26 -18.84 11.42 1.78
N LEU A 27 -18.85 12.42 0.90
CA LEU A 27 -18.53 13.80 1.27
C LEU A 27 -19.56 14.35 2.28
N GLY A 28 -20.86 14.07 2.09
CA GLY A 28 -21.90 14.41 3.05
C GLY A 28 -21.70 13.74 4.41
N PHE A 29 -21.24 12.49 4.42
CA PHE A 29 -20.88 11.78 5.65
C PHE A 29 -19.70 12.43 6.39
N ILE A 30 -18.65 12.85 5.69
CA ILE A 30 -17.52 13.60 6.29
C ILE A 30 -18.02 14.90 6.92
N ILE A 31 -18.86 15.66 6.21
CA ILE A 31 -19.42 16.92 6.71
C ILE A 31 -20.30 16.66 7.96
N LEU A 32 -21.11 15.61 7.93
CA LEU A 32 -21.91 15.22 9.09
C LEU A 32 -21.05 14.92 10.31
N LEU A 33 -19.96 14.14 10.15
CA LEU A 33 -19.05 13.83 11.24
C LEU A 33 -18.29 15.07 11.75
N ALA A 34 -17.94 16.00 10.85
CA ALA A 34 -17.36 17.28 11.25
C ALA A 34 -18.33 18.11 12.10
N ILE A 35 -19.62 18.13 11.76
CA ILE A 35 -20.66 18.79 12.58
C ILE A 35 -20.81 18.09 13.94
N LEU A 36 -20.85 16.76 13.97
CA LEU A 36 -20.93 15.98 15.21
C LEU A 36 -19.76 16.24 16.14
N GLU A 37 -18.54 16.38 15.59
CA GLU A 37 -17.35 16.78 16.36
C GLU A 37 -17.53 18.16 17.01
N GLN A 38 -18.06 19.13 16.27
CA GLN A 38 -18.31 20.50 16.79
C GLN A 38 -19.42 20.52 17.86
N VAL A 39 -20.37 19.62 17.80
CA VAL A 39 -21.45 19.46 18.81
C VAL A 39 -20.95 18.73 20.08
N GLY A 40 -19.71 18.20 20.06
CA GLY A 40 -19.06 17.57 21.22
C GLY A 40 -19.18 16.05 21.29
N VAL A 41 -19.47 15.38 20.18
CA VAL A 41 -19.40 13.91 20.11
C VAL A 41 -17.96 13.45 20.36
N PRO A 42 -17.72 12.47 21.27
CA PRO A 42 -16.38 11.99 21.58
C PRO A 42 -15.61 11.50 20.34
N ASN A 43 -14.35 11.87 20.23
CA ASN A 43 -13.46 11.49 19.12
C ASN A 43 -13.46 9.97 18.83
N ARG A 44 -13.51 9.15 19.88
CA ARG A 44 -13.58 7.70 19.76
C ARG A 44 -14.80 7.22 18.97
N VAL A 45 -15.96 7.88 19.16
CA VAL A 45 -17.19 7.56 18.43
C VAL A 45 -17.03 7.93 16.95
N ILE A 46 -16.45 9.09 16.66
CA ILE A 46 -16.17 9.53 15.28
C ILE A 46 -15.25 8.54 14.57
N GLY A 47 -14.19 8.08 15.24
CA GLY A 47 -13.30 7.04 14.72
C GLY A 47 -14.03 5.72 14.41
N TYR A 48 -14.89 5.26 15.31
CA TYR A 48 -15.71 4.07 15.10
C TYR A 48 -16.66 4.25 13.90
N LEU A 49 -17.32 5.39 13.78
CA LEU A 49 -18.21 5.66 12.66
C LEU A 49 -17.48 5.60 11.32
N PHE A 50 -16.27 6.17 11.21
CA PHE A 50 -15.46 6.06 9.98
C PHE A 50 -15.13 4.61 9.65
N VAL A 51 -14.59 3.86 10.60
CA VAL A 51 -14.13 2.48 10.36
C VAL A 51 -15.34 1.58 10.02
N PHE A 52 -16.39 1.58 10.82
CA PHE A 52 -17.54 0.70 10.59
C PHE A 52 -18.35 1.08 9.36
N PHE A 53 -18.52 2.36 9.08
CA PHE A 53 -19.23 2.81 7.88
C PHE A 53 -18.50 2.37 6.60
N THR A 54 -17.19 2.56 6.52
CA THR A 54 -16.41 2.16 5.34
C THR A 54 -16.39 0.65 5.17
N LEU A 55 -16.16 -0.12 6.23
CA LEU A 55 -16.19 -1.58 6.17
C LEU A 55 -17.57 -2.11 5.78
N ALA A 56 -18.66 -1.54 6.33
CA ALA A 56 -20.01 -1.93 6.00
C ALA A 56 -20.34 -1.70 4.52
N ILE A 57 -19.97 -0.55 3.96
CA ILE A 57 -20.17 -0.26 2.53
C ILE A 57 -19.42 -1.27 1.66
N TYR A 58 -18.15 -1.56 1.96
CA TYR A 58 -17.36 -2.51 1.20
C TYR A 58 -17.97 -3.92 1.26
N ALA A 59 -18.42 -4.35 2.43
CA ALA A 59 -19.13 -5.62 2.59
C ALA A 59 -20.45 -5.66 1.80
N ILE A 60 -21.24 -4.59 1.81
CA ILE A 60 -22.48 -4.47 1.05
C ILE A 60 -22.20 -4.58 -0.46
N ILE A 61 -21.20 -3.85 -0.98
CA ILE A 61 -20.80 -3.95 -2.39
C ILE A 61 -20.40 -5.38 -2.71
N GLY A 62 -19.59 -6.03 -1.86
CA GLY A 62 -19.16 -7.42 -2.03
C GLY A 62 -20.36 -8.41 -2.11
N VAL A 63 -21.34 -8.26 -1.23
CA VAL A 63 -22.54 -9.10 -1.19
C VAL A 63 -23.45 -8.87 -2.41
N VAL A 64 -23.69 -7.61 -2.77
CA VAL A 64 -24.55 -7.24 -3.91
C VAL A 64 -23.94 -7.68 -5.24
N THR A 65 -22.61 -7.69 -5.35
CA THR A 65 -21.89 -8.07 -6.57
C THR A 65 -21.45 -9.53 -6.60
N ARG A 66 -21.89 -10.36 -5.66
CA ARG A 66 -21.60 -11.80 -5.61
C ARG A 66 -21.94 -12.51 -6.93
N THR A 67 -21.15 -13.53 -7.27
CA THR A 67 -21.35 -14.28 -8.51
C THR A 67 -21.05 -15.77 -8.34
N ALA A 68 -21.72 -16.60 -9.17
CA ALA A 68 -21.44 -18.02 -9.32
C ALA A 68 -20.89 -18.36 -10.73
N GLN A 69 -20.64 -17.36 -11.59
CA GLN A 69 -20.11 -17.53 -12.93
C GLN A 69 -18.58 -17.42 -12.93
N LEU A 70 -17.89 -18.41 -13.51
CA LEU A 70 -16.42 -18.46 -13.56
C LEU A 70 -15.80 -17.24 -14.24
N SER A 71 -16.34 -16.80 -15.37
CA SER A 71 -15.84 -15.63 -16.10
C SER A 71 -15.96 -14.34 -15.29
N GLU A 72 -17.01 -14.19 -14.48
CA GLU A 72 -17.15 -13.05 -13.59
C GLU A 72 -16.22 -13.14 -12.38
N TYR A 73 -16.07 -14.37 -11.83
CA TYR A 73 -15.22 -14.63 -10.66
C TYR A 73 -13.73 -14.41 -10.97
N TYR A 74 -13.22 -14.91 -12.12
CA TYR A 74 -11.79 -14.78 -12.46
C TYR A 74 -11.42 -13.48 -13.15
N VAL A 75 -12.27 -12.91 -14.02
CA VAL A 75 -11.92 -11.76 -14.87
C VAL A 75 -13.06 -10.72 -15.01
N ALA A 76 -13.96 -10.63 -14.03
CA ALA A 76 -15.08 -9.68 -14.00
C ALA A 76 -15.92 -9.65 -15.31
N GLY A 77 -16.06 -10.81 -15.97
CA GLY A 77 -16.78 -10.95 -17.24
C GLY A 77 -16.14 -10.22 -18.43
N ARG A 78 -14.93 -9.70 -18.29
CA ARG A 78 -14.20 -8.91 -19.33
C ARG A 78 -14.98 -7.71 -19.85
N ARG A 79 -15.70 -7.01 -18.98
CA ARG A 79 -16.59 -5.89 -19.37
C ARG A 79 -16.36 -4.61 -18.55
N VAL A 80 -15.24 -4.51 -17.84
CA VAL A 80 -14.92 -3.33 -17.05
C VAL A 80 -14.44 -2.21 -17.99
N PRO A 81 -15.12 -1.05 -18.04
CA PRO A 81 -14.69 0.07 -18.89
C PRO A 81 -13.33 0.63 -18.44
N ALA A 82 -12.55 1.17 -19.39
CA ALA A 82 -11.18 1.60 -19.15
C ALA A 82 -11.00 2.57 -17.99
N PHE A 83 -11.88 3.56 -17.86
CA PHE A 83 -11.84 4.54 -16.77
C PHE A 83 -11.97 3.87 -15.38
N TYR A 84 -12.98 3.03 -15.21
CA TYR A 84 -13.23 2.33 -13.95
C TYR A 84 -12.18 1.24 -13.66
N ASN A 85 -11.68 0.58 -14.71
CA ASN A 85 -10.57 -0.36 -14.54
C ASN A 85 -9.28 0.38 -14.15
N GLY A 86 -9.06 1.58 -14.69
CA GLY A 86 -7.97 2.45 -14.27
C GLY A 86 -8.06 2.83 -12.79
N MET A 87 -9.24 3.21 -12.33
CA MET A 87 -9.51 3.54 -10.92
C MET A 87 -9.34 2.32 -10.00
N ALA A 88 -9.87 1.16 -10.39
CA ALA A 88 -9.71 -0.09 -9.64
C ALA A 88 -8.23 -0.53 -9.58
N THR A 89 -7.49 -0.38 -10.69
CA THR A 89 -6.05 -0.65 -10.73
C THR A 89 -5.29 0.33 -9.84
N GLY A 90 -5.67 1.61 -9.84
CA GLY A 90 -5.11 2.61 -8.94
C GLY A 90 -5.32 2.24 -7.46
N ALA A 91 -6.53 1.80 -7.09
CA ALA A 91 -6.82 1.34 -5.73
C ALA A 91 -6.04 0.08 -5.34
N ASP A 92 -5.95 -0.89 -6.27
CA ASP A 92 -5.21 -2.14 -6.07
C ASP A 92 -3.71 -1.90 -5.89
N TRP A 93 -3.21 -0.86 -6.51
CA TRP A 93 -1.83 -0.43 -6.45
C TRP A 93 -1.51 0.43 -5.22
N MET A 94 -2.37 1.40 -4.88
CA MET A 94 -2.19 2.31 -3.75
C MET A 94 -2.48 1.60 -2.43
N SER A 95 -1.59 0.70 -2.08
CA SER A 95 -1.62 -0.17 -0.91
C SER A 95 -1.31 0.60 0.40
N ALA A 96 -1.36 -0.10 1.53
CA ALA A 96 -0.84 0.43 2.79
C ALA A 96 0.62 0.91 2.67
N ALA A 97 1.45 0.24 1.86
CA ALA A 97 2.81 0.69 1.61
C ALA A 97 2.87 2.04 0.89
N SER A 98 1.99 2.27 -0.10
CA SER A 98 1.91 3.55 -0.81
C SER A 98 1.27 4.64 0.04
N PHE A 99 0.18 4.33 0.74
CA PHE A 99 -0.57 5.30 1.52
C PHE A 99 0.16 5.67 2.82
N VAL A 100 0.67 4.69 3.56
CA VAL A 100 1.29 4.87 4.87
C VAL A 100 2.81 4.82 4.78
N GLY A 101 3.38 3.72 4.29
CA GLY A 101 4.81 3.45 4.34
C GLY A 101 5.66 4.41 3.50
N MET A 102 5.20 4.79 2.31
CA MET A 102 5.94 5.70 1.43
C MET A 102 6.08 7.10 2.04
N GLY A 103 5.02 7.65 2.60
CA GLY A 103 5.06 8.95 3.28
C GLY A 103 6.04 8.95 4.46
N GLY A 104 6.07 7.86 5.24
CA GLY A 104 7.03 7.67 6.33
C GLY A 104 8.47 7.52 5.84
N SER A 105 8.69 6.79 4.75
CA SER A 105 10.03 6.67 4.15
C SER A 105 10.56 8.02 3.64
N LEU A 106 9.74 8.77 2.92
CA LEU A 106 10.07 10.13 2.47
C LEU A 106 10.34 11.09 3.65
N TYR A 107 9.57 10.94 4.75
CA TYR A 107 9.80 11.70 5.97
C TYR A 107 11.17 11.42 6.58
N LEU A 108 11.57 10.15 6.72
CA LEU A 108 12.86 9.79 7.32
C LEU A 108 14.04 10.03 6.39
N GLN A 109 13.92 9.65 5.13
CA GLN A 109 15.01 9.59 4.16
C GLN A 109 15.13 10.85 3.29
N GLY A 110 14.13 11.72 3.32
CA GLY A 110 14.13 12.94 2.50
C GLY A 110 14.24 12.61 1.02
N TYR A 111 15.25 13.22 0.36
CA TYR A 111 15.51 13.02 -1.07
C TYR A 111 15.64 11.54 -1.45
N ASP A 112 16.35 10.76 -0.64
CA ASP A 112 16.59 9.34 -0.97
C ASP A 112 15.28 8.53 -1.03
N GLY A 113 14.25 8.91 -0.26
CA GLY A 113 12.93 8.29 -0.31
C GLY A 113 12.20 8.43 -1.65
N ILE A 114 12.60 9.40 -2.51
CA ILE A 114 12.03 9.58 -3.86
C ILE A 114 12.28 8.37 -4.76
N ALA A 115 13.30 7.56 -4.47
CA ALA A 115 13.58 6.32 -5.21
C ALA A 115 12.36 5.38 -5.30
N TRP A 116 11.54 5.30 -4.25
CA TRP A 116 10.31 4.51 -4.24
C TRP A 116 9.28 5.04 -5.24
N VAL A 117 9.07 6.36 -5.23
CA VAL A 117 8.13 7.04 -6.14
C VAL A 117 8.53 6.84 -7.59
N LEU A 118 9.83 7.06 -7.91
CA LEU A 118 10.38 6.91 -9.25
C LEU A 118 10.28 5.47 -9.74
N GLY A 119 10.67 4.50 -8.90
CA GLY A 119 10.61 3.09 -9.24
C GLY A 119 9.18 2.63 -9.53
N TRP A 120 8.25 2.89 -8.65
CA TRP A 120 6.86 2.49 -8.81
C TRP A 120 6.16 3.16 -9.99
N THR A 121 6.35 4.46 -10.18
CA THR A 121 5.79 5.17 -11.34
C THR A 121 6.37 4.64 -12.65
N GLY A 122 7.70 4.47 -12.73
CA GLY A 122 8.38 3.91 -13.89
C GLY A 122 7.93 2.48 -14.22
N GLY A 123 7.61 1.69 -13.20
CA GLY A 123 7.10 0.33 -13.37
C GLY A 123 5.76 0.27 -14.10
N PHE A 124 4.83 1.19 -13.83
CA PHE A 124 3.58 1.27 -14.59
C PHE A 124 3.81 1.67 -16.06
N VAL A 125 4.81 2.48 -16.35
CA VAL A 125 5.22 2.75 -17.74
C VAL A 125 5.69 1.46 -18.42
N LEU A 126 6.49 0.63 -17.73
CA LEU A 126 6.91 -0.68 -18.26
C LEU A 126 5.72 -1.63 -18.48
N VAL A 127 4.77 -1.70 -17.55
CA VAL A 127 3.53 -2.47 -17.73
C VAL A 127 2.78 -2.02 -18.98
N SER A 128 2.66 -0.71 -19.18
CA SER A 128 1.95 -0.11 -20.32
C SER A 128 2.54 -0.52 -21.66
N ILE A 129 3.86 -0.49 -21.76
CA ILE A 129 4.58 -0.66 -23.02
C ILE A 129 4.86 -2.15 -23.28
N LEU A 130 5.30 -2.90 -22.26
CA LEU A 130 5.88 -4.22 -22.46
C LEU A 130 4.90 -5.38 -22.23
N ILE A 131 3.90 -5.24 -21.37
CA ILE A 131 3.18 -6.41 -20.84
C ILE A 131 1.66 -6.31 -20.99
N GLY A 132 1.03 -5.28 -20.45
CA GLY A 132 -0.43 -5.20 -20.28
C GLY A 132 -1.26 -5.49 -21.54
N PRO A 133 -1.05 -4.80 -22.66
CA PRO A 133 -1.81 -5.03 -23.91
C PRO A 133 -1.60 -6.43 -24.48
N TYR A 134 -0.42 -6.99 -24.31
CA TYR A 134 -0.06 -8.33 -24.83
C TYR A 134 -0.73 -9.44 -24.04
N LEU A 135 -0.75 -9.34 -22.70
CA LEU A 135 -1.49 -10.25 -21.85
C LEU A 135 -2.99 -10.22 -22.17
N ARG A 136 -3.57 -9.03 -22.41
CA ARG A 136 -4.98 -8.93 -22.81
C ARG A 136 -5.23 -9.58 -24.17
N LYS A 137 -4.33 -9.40 -25.13
CA LYS A 137 -4.41 -10.04 -26.46
C LYS A 137 -4.35 -11.56 -26.35
N PHE A 138 -3.50 -12.07 -25.46
CA PHE A 138 -3.38 -13.51 -25.20
C PHE A 138 -4.66 -14.09 -24.57
N GLY A 139 -5.29 -13.38 -23.65
CA GLY A 139 -6.62 -13.72 -23.12
C GLY A 139 -6.66 -14.81 -22.05
N ALA A 140 -5.56 -15.07 -21.34
CA ALA A 140 -5.50 -15.97 -20.19
C ALA A 140 -6.30 -15.49 -18.98
N TYR A 141 -6.32 -16.27 -17.90
CA TYR A 141 -6.88 -15.89 -16.61
C TYR A 141 -5.80 -15.47 -15.61
N THR A 142 -4.60 -16.02 -15.72
CA THR A 142 -3.50 -15.83 -14.78
C THR A 142 -2.16 -15.67 -15.51
N VAL A 143 -1.15 -15.16 -14.79
CA VAL A 143 0.24 -15.10 -15.30
C VAL A 143 0.84 -16.50 -15.48
N PRO A 144 0.68 -17.47 -14.55
CA PRO A 144 1.11 -18.85 -14.76
C PRO A 144 0.48 -19.52 -15.99
N ASP A 145 -0.75 -19.17 -16.31
CA ASP A 145 -1.45 -19.67 -17.50
C ASP A 145 -0.72 -19.21 -18.79
N PHE A 146 -0.30 -17.93 -18.85
CA PHE A 146 0.52 -17.42 -19.94
C PHE A 146 1.86 -18.16 -20.05
N LEU A 147 2.57 -18.37 -18.94
CA LEU A 147 3.86 -19.07 -18.94
C LEU A 147 3.73 -20.51 -19.45
N ALA A 148 2.67 -21.21 -19.05
CA ALA A 148 2.39 -22.57 -19.50
C ALA A 148 2.16 -22.64 -21.01
N TYR A 149 1.38 -21.72 -21.56
CA TYR A 149 1.10 -21.68 -23.00
C TYR A 149 2.33 -21.26 -23.82
N ARG A 150 3.11 -20.32 -23.31
CA ARG A 150 4.28 -19.79 -24.04
C ARG A 150 5.46 -20.74 -24.02
N PHE A 151 5.71 -21.42 -22.90
CA PHE A 151 6.89 -22.27 -22.69
C PHE A 151 6.58 -23.77 -22.65
N GLY A 152 5.33 -24.13 -22.81
CA GLY A 152 4.90 -25.53 -22.92
C GLY A 152 4.94 -26.32 -21.60
N GLY A 153 3.76 -26.63 -21.07
CA GLY A 153 3.59 -27.62 -20.05
C GLY A 153 3.37 -27.13 -18.62
N ASN A 154 3.01 -28.13 -17.80
CA ASN A 154 2.62 -27.91 -16.41
C ASN A 154 3.78 -27.48 -15.50
N PHE A 155 5.02 -27.77 -15.89
CA PHE A 155 6.16 -27.40 -15.05
C PHE A 155 6.43 -25.88 -15.06
N ALA A 156 6.34 -25.23 -16.23
CA ALA A 156 6.41 -23.75 -16.31
C ALA A 156 5.24 -23.08 -15.56
N ARG A 157 4.03 -23.67 -15.62
CA ARG A 157 2.87 -23.25 -14.84
C ARG A 157 3.14 -23.32 -13.34
N PHE A 158 3.65 -24.46 -12.89
CA PHE A 158 3.94 -24.72 -11.48
C PHE A 158 4.97 -23.72 -10.92
N LEU A 159 6.06 -23.48 -11.64
CA LEU A 159 7.05 -22.46 -11.24
C LEU A 159 6.43 -21.06 -11.18
N GLY A 160 5.61 -20.68 -12.17
CA GLY A 160 4.89 -19.41 -12.16
C GLY A 160 3.95 -19.27 -10.95
N VAL A 161 3.28 -20.36 -10.54
CA VAL A 161 2.45 -20.37 -9.33
C VAL A 161 3.29 -20.21 -8.07
N ILE A 162 4.44 -20.88 -7.95
CA ILE A 162 5.34 -20.71 -6.79
C ILE A 162 5.75 -19.24 -6.65
N VAL A 163 6.26 -18.61 -7.72
CA VAL A 163 6.66 -17.20 -7.68
C VAL A 163 5.47 -16.31 -7.31
N LEU A 164 4.29 -16.53 -7.94
CA LEU A 164 3.08 -15.76 -7.65
C LEU A 164 2.67 -15.89 -6.18
N VAL A 165 2.63 -17.10 -5.65
CA VAL A 165 2.23 -17.34 -4.25
C VAL A 165 3.22 -16.68 -3.30
N CYS A 166 4.52 -16.86 -3.48
CA CYS A 166 5.52 -16.28 -2.58
C CYS A 166 5.50 -14.75 -2.57
N CYS A 167 5.51 -14.11 -3.74
CA CYS A 167 5.49 -12.64 -3.79
C CYS A 167 4.15 -12.06 -3.30
N SER A 168 3.01 -12.64 -3.70
CA SER A 168 1.69 -12.15 -3.29
C SER A 168 1.41 -12.44 -1.81
N PHE A 169 1.88 -13.57 -1.25
CA PHE A 169 1.74 -13.89 0.16
C PHE A 169 2.53 -12.94 1.06
N THR A 170 3.78 -12.64 0.69
CA THR A 170 4.60 -11.64 1.39
C THR A 170 3.92 -10.26 1.36
N TYR A 171 3.37 -9.87 0.21
CA TYR A 171 2.71 -8.59 0.06
C TYR A 171 1.38 -8.51 0.83
N VAL A 172 0.54 -9.56 0.79
CA VAL A 172 -0.74 -9.55 1.52
C VAL A 172 -0.53 -9.53 3.04
N THR A 173 0.53 -10.16 3.54
CA THR A 173 0.91 -10.09 4.96
C THR A 173 1.16 -8.64 5.37
N ALA A 174 1.86 -7.85 4.55
CA ALA A 174 2.06 -6.42 4.80
C ALA A 174 0.74 -5.62 4.81
N GLN A 175 -0.22 -5.96 3.94
CA GLN A 175 -1.52 -5.28 3.90
C GLN A 175 -2.36 -5.60 5.14
N ILE A 176 -2.38 -6.85 5.55
CA ILE A 176 -3.11 -7.29 6.76
C ILE A 176 -2.48 -6.68 8.01
N TYR A 177 -1.14 -6.58 8.07
CA TYR A 177 -0.44 -5.84 9.13
C TYR A 177 -0.87 -4.38 9.20
N GLY A 178 -0.88 -3.67 8.05
CA GLY A 178 -1.33 -2.28 7.97
C GLY A 178 -2.80 -2.10 8.39
N THR A 179 -3.68 -3.01 7.99
CA THR A 179 -5.08 -3.03 8.42
C THR A 179 -5.20 -3.20 9.94
N GLY A 180 -4.45 -4.14 10.51
CA GLY A 180 -4.39 -4.39 11.95
C GLY A 180 -3.88 -3.18 12.73
N LEU A 181 -2.86 -2.50 12.21
CA LEU A 181 -2.30 -1.29 12.81
C LEU A 181 -3.34 -0.17 12.92
N ILE A 182 -4.05 0.12 11.83
CA ILE A 182 -5.08 1.16 11.78
C ILE A 182 -6.27 0.76 12.68
N ALA A 183 -6.74 -0.47 12.57
CA ALA A 183 -7.85 -0.96 13.38
C ALA A 183 -7.50 -0.94 14.88
N SER A 184 -6.30 -1.37 15.28
CA SER A 184 -5.84 -1.31 16.66
C SER A 184 -5.88 0.11 17.21
N ARG A 185 -5.34 1.08 16.47
CA ARG A 185 -5.28 2.49 16.88
C ARG A 185 -6.67 3.11 17.03
N PHE A 186 -7.54 2.93 16.04
CA PHE A 186 -8.81 3.65 15.98
C PHE A 186 -9.96 2.92 16.68
N LEU A 187 -9.90 1.60 16.84
CA LEU A 187 -10.87 0.81 17.61
C LEU A 187 -10.43 0.56 19.06
N GLY A 188 -9.18 0.89 19.41
CA GLY A 188 -8.66 0.72 20.76
C GLY A 188 -8.60 -0.74 21.20
N MET A 189 -8.31 -1.67 20.29
CA MET A 189 -8.20 -3.10 20.57
C MET A 189 -6.75 -3.58 20.43
N PRO A 190 -6.37 -4.67 21.12
CA PRO A 190 -5.03 -5.27 20.96
C PRO A 190 -4.74 -5.56 19.50
N PHE A 191 -3.50 -5.32 19.07
CA PHE A 191 -3.08 -5.45 17.68
C PHE A 191 -3.35 -6.85 17.11
N GLU A 192 -3.10 -7.89 17.89
CA GLU A 192 -3.28 -9.29 17.51
C GLU A 192 -4.75 -9.58 17.16
N ILE A 193 -5.70 -8.97 17.88
CA ILE A 193 -7.14 -9.09 17.61
C ILE A 193 -7.53 -8.23 16.40
N ALA A 194 -6.99 -7.02 16.31
CA ALA A 194 -7.28 -6.06 15.24
C ALA A 194 -6.92 -6.60 13.85
N VAL A 195 -5.83 -7.36 13.74
CA VAL A 195 -5.40 -8.04 12.51
C VAL A 195 -6.49 -8.99 12.00
N PHE A 196 -7.08 -9.81 12.87
CA PHE A 196 -8.16 -10.74 12.49
C PHE A 196 -9.49 -10.03 12.26
N ALA A 197 -9.79 -8.96 13.02
CA ALA A 197 -10.98 -8.14 12.79
C ALA A 197 -10.98 -7.50 11.39
N GLY A 198 -9.83 -6.98 10.96
CA GLY A 198 -9.65 -6.43 9.61
C GLY A 198 -9.83 -7.47 8.50
N LEU A 199 -9.49 -8.73 8.77
CA LEU A 199 -9.63 -9.83 7.80
C LEU A 199 -11.08 -10.09 7.40
N VAL A 200 -12.05 -9.85 8.29
CA VAL A 200 -13.48 -10.06 8.01
C VAL A 200 -13.94 -9.22 6.80
N GLY A 201 -13.51 -7.96 6.73
CA GLY A 201 -13.83 -7.07 5.60
C GLY A 201 -13.27 -7.58 4.26
N ILE A 202 -12.02 -8.05 4.27
CA ILE A 202 -11.34 -8.64 3.10
C ILE A 202 -12.08 -9.89 2.62
N LEU A 203 -12.38 -10.82 3.53
CA LEU A 203 -13.03 -12.08 3.18
C LEU A 203 -14.44 -11.87 2.63
N ALA A 204 -15.20 -10.90 3.17
CA ALA A 204 -16.55 -10.62 2.69
C ALA A 204 -16.58 -10.21 1.21
N CYS A 205 -15.60 -9.44 0.73
CA CYS A 205 -15.50 -9.03 -0.67
C CYS A 205 -14.96 -10.14 -1.57
N ALA A 206 -13.76 -10.64 -1.26
CA ALA A 206 -13.02 -11.53 -2.16
C ALA A 206 -13.67 -12.91 -2.30
N MET A 207 -14.22 -13.49 -1.22
CA MET A 207 -14.82 -14.83 -1.27
C MET A 207 -16.14 -14.90 -2.06
N LEU A 208 -17.01 -13.88 -1.90
CA LEU A 208 -18.37 -13.95 -2.44
C LEU A 208 -18.45 -13.63 -3.93
N GLY A 209 -17.68 -12.66 -4.39
CA GLY A 209 -17.81 -12.16 -5.76
C GLY A 209 -16.56 -12.25 -6.64
N GLY A 210 -15.41 -12.64 -6.09
CA GLY A 210 -14.15 -12.72 -6.84
C GLY A 210 -13.79 -11.39 -7.50
N MET A 211 -13.17 -11.44 -8.68
CA MET A 211 -12.72 -10.24 -9.42
C MET A 211 -13.83 -9.23 -9.72
N ARG A 212 -15.08 -9.68 -9.87
CA ARG A 212 -16.22 -8.79 -10.08
C ARG A 212 -16.46 -7.93 -8.83
N ALA A 213 -16.59 -8.53 -7.66
CA ALA A 213 -16.80 -7.79 -6.41
C ALA A 213 -15.59 -6.92 -6.08
N VAL A 214 -14.40 -7.49 -6.14
CA VAL A 214 -13.15 -6.77 -5.87
C VAL A 214 -13.02 -5.53 -6.75
N THR A 215 -13.32 -5.62 -8.06
CA THR A 215 -13.24 -4.45 -8.96
C THR A 215 -14.18 -3.31 -8.54
N TRP A 216 -15.46 -3.63 -8.25
CA TRP A 216 -16.42 -2.60 -7.89
C TRP A 216 -16.18 -2.02 -6.49
N THR A 217 -15.72 -2.83 -5.54
CA THR A 217 -15.32 -2.35 -4.22
C THR A 217 -14.10 -1.44 -4.29
N GLN A 218 -13.10 -1.78 -5.09
CA GLN A 218 -11.88 -0.99 -5.24
C GLN A 218 -12.12 0.39 -5.85
N ILE A 219 -13.12 0.56 -6.73
CA ILE A 219 -13.50 1.89 -7.21
C ILE A 219 -14.01 2.77 -6.05
N ALA A 220 -14.84 2.20 -5.16
CA ALA A 220 -15.30 2.91 -3.98
C ALA A 220 -14.15 3.20 -3.00
N GLN A 221 -13.25 2.23 -2.80
CA GLN A 221 -12.05 2.39 -1.97
C GLN A 221 -11.11 3.45 -2.53
N TYR A 222 -10.95 3.55 -3.86
CA TYR A 222 -10.15 4.60 -4.48
C TYR A 222 -10.65 6.00 -4.11
N ILE A 223 -11.96 6.22 -4.19
CA ILE A 223 -12.57 7.52 -3.85
C ILE A 223 -12.26 7.90 -2.40
N VAL A 224 -12.41 6.96 -1.48
CA VAL A 224 -12.13 7.19 -0.06
C VAL A 224 -10.65 7.49 0.17
N LEU A 225 -9.75 6.64 -0.36
CA LEU A 225 -8.32 6.79 -0.11
C LEU A 225 -7.73 8.10 -0.69
N ILE A 226 -8.16 8.53 -1.88
CA ILE A 226 -7.58 9.74 -2.48
C ILE A 226 -8.07 11.01 -1.78
N VAL A 227 -9.35 11.06 -1.40
CA VAL A 227 -9.89 12.16 -0.59
C VAL A 227 -9.18 12.21 0.77
N ALA A 228 -9.01 11.05 1.42
CA ALA A 228 -8.34 10.95 2.71
C ALA A 228 -6.86 11.37 2.65
N TYR A 229 -6.17 11.02 1.57
CA TYR A 229 -4.76 11.36 1.41
C TYR A 229 -4.52 12.84 1.16
N LEU A 230 -5.30 13.44 0.28
CA LEU A 230 -5.09 14.83 -0.13
C LEU A 230 -5.62 15.85 0.91
N THR A 231 -6.69 15.54 1.63
CA THR A 231 -7.34 16.51 2.54
C THR A 231 -6.38 17.10 3.59
N PRO A 232 -5.58 16.34 4.35
CA PRO A 232 -4.69 16.91 5.37
C PRO A 232 -3.69 17.89 4.79
N ILE A 233 -3.06 17.52 3.68
CA ILE A 233 -1.99 18.35 3.07
C ILE A 233 -2.52 19.60 2.38
N VAL A 234 -3.73 19.54 1.80
CA VAL A 234 -4.44 20.70 1.27
C VAL A 234 -4.74 21.69 2.40
N ILE A 235 -5.24 21.19 3.54
CA ILE A 235 -5.51 22.02 4.72
C ILE A 235 -4.19 22.64 5.26
N LEU A 236 -3.12 21.85 5.38
CA LEU A 236 -1.83 22.31 5.87
C LEU A 236 -1.21 23.36 4.94
N SER A 237 -1.24 23.11 3.63
CA SER A 237 -0.78 24.07 2.63
C SER A 237 -1.56 25.38 2.70
N THR A 238 -2.88 25.32 2.79
CA THR A 238 -3.74 26.50 2.92
C THR A 238 -3.48 27.25 4.23
N LYS A 239 -3.42 26.52 5.35
CA LYS A 239 -3.20 27.10 6.69
C LYS A 239 -1.83 27.77 6.80
N LYS A 240 -0.78 27.20 6.21
CA LYS A 240 0.59 27.64 6.40
C LYS A 240 1.02 28.67 5.35
N TYR A 241 0.60 28.49 4.10
CA TYR A 241 1.04 29.29 2.96
C TYR A 241 -0.08 30.01 2.22
N GLY A 242 -1.34 29.90 2.67
CA GLY A 242 -2.48 30.55 2.05
C GLY A 242 -2.90 29.98 0.69
N PHE A 243 -2.34 28.83 0.26
CA PHE A 243 -2.60 28.25 -1.05
C PHE A 243 -2.95 26.76 -0.97
N PRO A 244 -4.04 26.29 -1.64
CA PRO A 244 -4.59 24.95 -1.43
C PRO A 244 -3.91 23.81 -2.23
N ILE A 245 -2.88 24.11 -3.03
CA ILE A 245 -2.18 23.09 -3.83
C ILE A 245 -0.82 22.82 -3.18
N PRO A 246 -0.67 21.71 -2.43
CA PRO A 246 0.53 21.41 -1.66
C PRO A 246 1.78 21.22 -2.53
N GLU A 247 1.64 20.78 -3.76
CA GLU A 247 2.75 20.58 -4.71
C GLU A 247 3.41 21.93 -5.11
N LEU A 248 2.62 23.00 -5.20
CA LEU A 248 3.14 24.34 -5.51
C LEU A 248 3.77 25.01 -4.28
N THR A 249 3.33 24.68 -3.08
CA THR A 249 3.89 25.19 -1.82
C THR A 249 4.99 24.30 -1.25
N TYR A 250 5.26 23.13 -1.88
CA TYR A 250 6.31 22.20 -1.46
C TYR A 250 7.68 22.87 -1.32
N GLY A 251 8.07 23.73 -2.27
CA GLY A 251 9.33 24.45 -2.22
C GLY A 251 9.46 25.37 -1.00
N LEU A 252 8.35 26.00 -0.57
CA LEU A 252 8.32 26.83 0.65
C LEU A 252 8.47 25.96 1.90
N ALA A 253 7.80 24.81 1.94
CA ALA A 253 7.93 23.85 3.04
C ALA A 253 9.38 23.34 3.18
N ILE A 254 10.07 23.09 2.07
CA ILE A 254 11.49 22.69 2.06
C ILE A 254 12.39 23.81 2.59
N GLN A 255 12.14 25.06 2.23
CA GLN A 255 12.89 26.20 2.77
C GLN A 255 12.71 26.30 4.29
N ASP A 256 11.49 26.17 4.78
CA ASP A 256 11.19 26.20 6.22
C ASP A 256 11.83 25.02 6.96
N ILE A 257 11.84 23.81 6.37
CA ILE A 257 12.54 22.65 6.93
C ILE A 257 14.03 22.95 7.06
N THR A 258 14.67 23.43 5.99
CA THR A 258 16.12 23.74 5.99
C THR A 258 16.46 24.80 7.02
N ALA A 259 15.66 25.86 7.13
CA ALA A 259 15.84 26.90 8.15
C ALA A 259 15.70 26.32 9.57
N ARG A 260 14.70 25.46 9.80
CA ARG A 260 14.49 24.83 11.10
C ARG A 260 15.60 23.82 11.45
N GLU A 261 16.11 23.06 10.49
CA GLU A 261 17.28 22.18 10.66
C GLU A 261 18.50 22.97 11.13
N GLY A 262 18.78 24.11 10.50
CA GLY A 262 19.86 25.01 10.91
C GLY A 262 19.65 25.60 12.31
N GLN A 263 18.40 25.92 12.69
CA GLN A 263 18.09 26.41 14.03
C GLN A 263 18.26 25.31 15.08
N MET A 264 17.77 24.09 14.82
CA MET A 264 17.92 22.96 15.75
C MET A 264 19.38 22.60 16.04
N LEU A 265 20.26 22.74 15.03
CA LEU A 265 21.71 22.55 15.23
C LEU A 265 22.30 23.64 16.12
N LYS A 266 21.92 24.90 15.94
CA LYS A 266 22.38 26.02 16.78
C LYS A 266 21.90 25.92 18.22
N ASP A 267 20.68 25.45 18.43
CA ASP A 267 20.05 25.31 19.75
C ASP A 267 20.48 24.02 20.48
N GLY A 268 21.33 23.18 19.87
CA GLY A 268 21.73 21.88 20.42
C GLY A 268 20.62 20.83 20.48
N LEU A 269 19.53 21.04 19.74
CA LEU A 269 18.39 20.14 19.65
C LEU A 269 18.61 18.99 18.67
N ALA A 270 19.64 19.04 17.85
CA ALA A 270 20.00 18.01 16.88
C ALA A 270 21.52 17.92 16.73
N VAL A 271 22.00 16.73 16.36
CA VAL A 271 23.39 16.46 15.99
C VAL A 271 23.43 16.09 14.52
N LEU A 272 24.30 16.75 13.74
CA LEU A 272 24.43 16.49 12.31
C LEU A 272 25.05 15.11 12.05
N CYS A 273 24.46 14.33 11.17
CA CYS A 273 25.07 13.14 10.60
C CYS A 273 26.21 13.55 9.65
N THR A 274 27.42 13.05 9.91
CA THR A 274 28.58 13.28 9.04
C THR A 274 29.06 11.95 8.44
N ALA A 275 29.87 12.02 7.40
CA ALA A 275 30.44 10.81 6.77
C ALA A 275 31.28 9.94 7.75
N THR A 276 31.82 10.57 8.81
CA THR A 276 32.65 9.91 9.84
C THR A 276 31.88 9.49 11.09
N SER A 277 30.73 10.13 11.34
CA SER A 277 29.93 9.86 12.54
C SER A 277 28.45 10.15 12.27
N CYS A 278 27.63 9.11 12.30
CA CYS A 278 26.18 9.24 12.14
C CYS A 278 25.44 8.39 13.20
N PRO A 279 25.43 8.87 14.48
CA PRO A 279 24.69 8.22 15.55
C PRO A 279 23.19 8.05 15.20
N PRO A 280 22.50 7.03 15.70
CA PRO A 280 21.06 6.90 15.54
C PRO A 280 20.33 8.17 15.98
N GLY A 281 19.36 8.63 15.20
CA GLY A 281 18.62 9.88 15.45
C GLY A 281 19.35 11.18 15.08
N SER A 282 20.52 11.10 14.43
CA SER A 282 21.22 12.28 13.91
C SER A 282 20.44 12.94 12.76
N LEU A 283 20.57 14.24 12.66
CA LEU A 283 20.00 15.04 11.59
C LEU A 283 20.66 14.69 10.25
N LYS A 284 19.84 14.33 9.27
CA LYS A 284 20.19 14.28 7.86
C LYS A 284 19.38 15.36 7.16
N HIS A 285 20.04 16.23 6.40
CA HIS A 285 19.33 17.28 5.69
C HIS A 285 18.31 16.69 4.71
N HIS A 286 17.08 17.19 4.76
CA HIS A 286 15.96 16.61 3.99
C HIS A 286 16.20 16.61 2.48
N ILE A 287 16.89 17.63 1.98
CA ILE A 287 17.15 17.81 0.54
C ILE A 287 18.46 17.18 0.08
N GLU A 288 19.33 16.73 0.98
CA GLU A 288 20.65 16.23 0.63
C GLU A 288 20.54 14.80 0.07
N PRO A 289 21.00 14.55 -1.18
CA PRO A 289 20.95 13.24 -1.78
C PRO A 289 22.03 12.31 -1.21
N PHE A 290 21.74 11.01 -1.26
CA PHE A 290 22.69 9.94 -0.92
C PHE A 290 23.19 9.96 0.52
N THR A 291 22.40 10.48 1.43
CA THR A 291 22.67 10.48 2.88
C THR A 291 22.28 9.18 3.56
N THR A 292 21.31 8.47 2.99
CA THR A 292 20.82 7.18 3.51
C THR A 292 21.32 6.02 2.66
N TRP A 293 21.32 6.18 1.34
CA TRP A 293 21.73 5.16 0.39
C TRP A 293 22.87 5.67 -0.49
N SER A 294 23.83 4.78 -0.81
CA SER A 294 24.79 5.07 -1.87
C SER A 294 24.08 5.28 -3.21
N PRO A 295 24.67 6.00 -4.17
CA PRO A 295 24.10 6.17 -5.51
C PRO A 295 23.73 4.85 -6.18
N LEU A 296 24.52 3.79 -5.97
CA LEU A 296 24.26 2.47 -6.51
C LEU A 296 23.02 1.83 -5.88
N ASN A 297 22.87 1.91 -4.55
CA ASN A 297 21.70 1.39 -3.84
C ASN A 297 20.44 2.19 -4.20
N TYR A 298 20.54 3.50 -4.33
CA TYR A 298 19.45 4.36 -4.79
C TYR A 298 18.94 3.92 -6.17
N PHE A 299 19.85 3.75 -7.13
CA PHE A 299 19.50 3.25 -8.46
C PHE A 299 18.96 1.81 -8.41
N GLY A 300 19.55 0.96 -7.57
CA GLY A 300 19.10 -0.43 -7.35
C GLY A 300 17.67 -0.51 -6.86
N ILE A 301 17.26 0.39 -5.94
CA ILE A 301 15.87 0.48 -5.45
C ILE A 301 14.93 0.92 -6.56
N ILE A 302 15.28 1.97 -7.32
CA ILE A 302 14.48 2.43 -8.47
C ILE A 302 14.27 1.26 -9.44
N PHE A 303 15.34 0.58 -9.83
CA PHE A 303 15.29 -0.52 -10.78
C PHE A 303 14.45 -1.70 -10.24
N CYS A 304 14.68 -2.09 -8.98
CA CYS A 304 13.93 -3.17 -8.34
C CYS A 304 12.43 -2.86 -8.27
N MET A 305 12.07 -1.67 -7.84
CA MET A 305 10.65 -1.26 -7.75
C MET A 305 10.01 -1.12 -9.13
N MET A 306 10.74 -0.63 -10.12
CA MET A 306 10.26 -0.46 -11.49
C MET A 306 9.98 -1.82 -12.15
N VAL A 307 10.93 -2.73 -12.11
CA VAL A 307 10.82 -4.05 -12.72
C VAL A 307 9.87 -4.95 -11.93
N GLY A 308 9.91 -4.86 -10.59
CA GLY A 308 9.00 -5.57 -9.70
C GLY A 308 7.54 -5.21 -9.98
N THR A 309 7.22 -3.91 -10.11
CA THR A 309 5.89 -3.43 -10.51
C THR A 309 5.40 -4.10 -11.78
N ALA A 310 6.27 -4.16 -12.79
CA ALA A 310 5.91 -4.71 -14.09
C ALA A 310 5.69 -6.24 -14.09
N SER A 311 5.98 -6.92 -12.99
CA SER A 311 5.88 -8.37 -12.86
C SER A 311 4.92 -8.87 -11.78
N LEU A 312 4.27 -7.97 -11.03
CA LEU A 312 3.31 -8.34 -9.98
C LEU A 312 2.03 -8.96 -10.57
N PRO A 313 1.71 -10.21 -10.21
CA PRO A 313 0.61 -10.94 -10.84
C PRO A 313 -0.77 -10.31 -10.63
N HIS A 314 -1.09 -9.79 -9.44
CA HIS A 314 -2.41 -9.20 -9.16
C HIS A 314 -2.66 -7.95 -10.01
N ILE A 315 -1.66 -7.12 -10.26
CA ILE A 315 -1.77 -5.96 -11.16
C ILE A 315 -1.95 -6.42 -12.61
N LEU A 316 -1.19 -7.41 -13.05
CA LEU A 316 -1.28 -7.92 -14.41
C LEU A 316 -2.64 -8.56 -14.72
N MET A 317 -3.31 -9.15 -13.71
CA MET A 317 -4.66 -9.70 -13.86
C MET A 317 -5.71 -8.64 -14.22
N ARG A 318 -5.49 -7.37 -13.86
CA ARG A 318 -6.40 -6.26 -14.19
C ARG A 318 -6.60 -6.05 -15.68
N TYR A 319 -5.61 -6.36 -16.49
CA TYR A 319 -5.73 -6.21 -17.95
C TYR A 319 -6.63 -7.27 -18.59
N PHE A 320 -6.83 -8.41 -17.94
CA PHE A 320 -7.78 -9.43 -18.41
C PHE A 320 -9.26 -9.05 -18.20
N THR A 321 -9.56 -8.06 -17.35
CA THR A 321 -10.93 -7.64 -17.02
C THR A 321 -11.55 -6.70 -18.06
N THR A 322 -10.74 -6.08 -18.91
CA THR A 322 -11.20 -5.12 -19.92
C THR A 322 -11.82 -5.80 -21.15
N PRO A 323 -12.76 -5.16 -21.86
CA PRO A 323 -13.44 -5.78 -23.01
C PRO A 323 -12.52 -5.98 -24.23
N SER A 324 -11.52 -5.13 -24.43
CA SER A 324 -10.65 -5.18 -25.61
C SER A 324 -9.21 -4.77 -25.29
N VAL A 325 -8.29 -5.04 -26.24
CA VAL A 325 -6.88 -4.58 -26.15
C VAL A 325 -6.80 -3.05 -26.17
N ARG A 326 -7.69 -2.38 -26.91
CA ARG A 326 -7.77 -0.90 -26.92
C ARG A 326 -8.15 -0.37 -25.54
N GLU A 327 -9.19 -0.93 -24.93
CA GLU A 327 -9.63 -0.58 -23.58
C GLU A 327 -8.53 -0.87 -22.54
N ALA A 328 -7.78 -1.96 -22.69
CA ALA A 328 -6.65 -2.24 -21.82
C ALA A 328 -5.58 -1.15 -21.90
N ARG A 329 -5.22 -0.67 -23.10
CA ARG A 329 -4.26 0.44 -23.28
C ARG A 329 -4.77 1.75 -22.67
N VAL A 330 -6.02 2.10 -22.93
CA VAL A 330 -6.63 3.32 -22.36
C VAL A 330 -6.71 3.23 -20.82
N SER A 331 -7.00 2.03 -20.29
CA SER A 331 -7.03 1.78 -18.86
C SER A 331 -5.68 2.03 -18.18
N VAL A 332 -4.56 1.71 -18.84
CA VAL A 332 -3.22 2.02 -18.28
C VAL A 332 -3.02 3.53 -18.12
N GLY A 333 -3.43 4.32 -19.09
CA GLY A 333 -3.36 5.79 -19.01
C GLY A 333 -4.16 6.33 -17.82
N TRP A 334 -5.38 5.83 -17.62
CA TRP A 334 -6.17 6.18 -16.45
C TRP A 334 -5.55 5.69 -15.14
N SER A 335 -4.99 4.48 -15.11
CA SER A 335 -4.29 3.98 -13.92
C SER A 335 -3.12 4.90 -13.54
N LEU A 336 -2.29 5.30 -14.50
CA LEU A 336 -1.20 6.25 -14.29
C LEU A 336 -1.69 7.58 -13.75
N PHE A 337 -2.77 8.13 -14.30
CA PHE A 337 -3.37 9.37 -13.80
C PHE A 337 -3.81 9.26 -12.34
N PHE A 338 -4.54 8.20 -12.00
CA PHE A 338 -5.03 7.98 -10.64
C PHE A 338 -3.90 7.72 -9.63
N ILE A 339 -2.85 7.02 -10.04
CA ILE A 339 -1.66 6.78 -9.22
C ILE A 339 -0.85 8.07 -9.05
N PHE A 340 -0.74 8.87 -10.11
CA PHE A 340 -0.04 10.15 -10.10
C PHE A 340 -0.57 11.09 -9.01
N LEU A 341 -1.88 11.16 -8.82
CA LEU A 341 -2.48 12.05 -7.80
C LEU A 341 -1.91 11.81 -6.40
N LEU A 342 -1.71 10.55 -5.99
CA LEU A 342 -1.13 10.24 -4.69
C LEU A 342 0.40 10.39 -4.69
N TYR A 343 1.07 9.85 -5.71
CA TYR A 343 2.53 9.79 -5.73
C TYR A 343 3.20 11.15 -5.93
N PHE A 344 2.54 12.04 -6.67
CA PHE A 344 3.00 13.41 -6.84
C PHE A 344 2.83 14.23 -5.56
N SER A 345 1.83 13.89 -4.75
CA SER A 345 1.56 14.56 -3.47
C SER A 345 2.37 13.99 -2.30
N ALA A 346 2.93 12.78 -2.42
CA ALA A 346 3.61 12.12 -1.32
C ALA A 346 4.86 12.84 -0.80
N PRO A 347 5.74 13.45 -1.63
CA PRO A 347 6.85 14.26 -1.15
C PRO A 347 6.38 15.48 -0.36
N ALA A 348 5.32 16.14 -0.82
CA ALA A 348 4.72 17.26 -0.10
C ALA A 348 4.14 16.80 1.25
N TYR A 349 3.44 15.65 1.28
CA TYR A 349 2.91 15.07 2.51
C TYR A 349 4.02 14.85 3.55
N ALA A 350 5.11 14.21 3.14
CA ALA A 350 6.26 13.94 4.00
C ALA A 350 6.94 15.24 4.50
N ALA A 351 7.10 16.24 3.63
CA ALA A 351 7.68 17.52 3.99
C ALA A 351 6.82 18.29 5.00
N PHE A 352 5.51 18.39 4.76
CA PHE A 352 4.61 19.02 5.72
C PHE A 352 4.60 18.28 7.07
N SER A 353 4.57 16.96 7.06
CA SER A 353 4.63 16.16 8.29
C SER A 353 5.93 16.40 9.05
N LYS A 354 7.08 16.45 8.34
CA LYS A 354 8.40 16.70 8.93
C LYS A 354 8.46 18.09 9.55
N LEU A 355 7.96 19.08 8.85
CA LEU A 355 7.93 20.46 9.33
C LEU A 355 7.08 20.59 10.60
N GLU A 356 5.91 19.92 10.65
CA GLU A 356 5.05 19.91 11.84
C GLU A 356 5.73 19.20 13.04
N VAL A 357 6.43 18.08 12.82
CA VAL A 357 7.22 17.41 13.87
C VAL A 357 8.34 18.32 14.38
N TYR A 358 9.10 18.93 13.47
CA TYR A 358 10.22 19.79 13.82
C TYR A 358 9.79 21.07 14.56
N THR A 359 8.57 21.55 14.28
CA THR A 359 8.03 22.77 14.90
C THR A 359 7.33 22.49 16.22
N ASN A 360 6.55 21.40 16.30
CA ASN A 360 5.63 21.16 17.42
C ASN A 360 6.17 20.17 18.47
N ILE A 361 7.17 19.34 18.12
CA ILE A 361 7.67 18.29 19.02
C ILE A 361 9.12 18.57 19.42
N ILE A 362 10.01 18.80 18.42
CA ILE A 362 11.42 19.01 18.73
C ILE A 362 11.63 20.38 19.38
N GLY A 363 12.18 20.37 20.61
CA GLY A 363 12.33 21.55 21.45
C GLY A 363 11.19 21.77 22.46
N SER A 364 10.12 20.94 22.42
CA SER A 364 9.05 21.00 23.42
C SER A 364 9.51 20.41 24.76
N ASN A 365 8.93 20.92 25.87
CA ASN A 365 9.21 20.39 27.20
C ASN A 365 8.65 18.97 27.34
N VAL A 366 9.45 18.05 27.89
CA VAL A 366 9.07 16.65 28.11
C VAL A 366 7.80 16.53 28.99
N SER A 367 7.57 17.48 29.91
CA SER A 367 6.40 17.49 30.80
C SER A 367 5.11 17.99 30.14
N SER A 368 5.17 18.57 28.93
CA SER A 368 4.02 19.19 28.24
C SER A 368 3.65 18.51 26.91
N LEU A 369 4.04 17.25 26.76
CA LEU A 369 3.77 16.47 25.54
C LEU A 369 2.28 16.19 25.36
N LYS A 370 1.85 16.19 24.10
CA LYS A 370 0.44 16.00 23.74
C LYS A 370 -0.01 14.55 23.87
N PRO A 371 -1.28 14.27 24.27
CA PRO A 371 -1.79 12.91 24.54
C PRO A 371 -1.72 11.94 23.35
N TRP A 372 -1.82 12.42 22.11
CA TRP A 372 -1.77 11.57 20.92
C TRP A 372 -0.43 10.80 20.79
N LEU A 373 0.68 11.37 21.28
CA LEU A 373 2.00 10.71 21.32
C LEU A 373 1.96 9.40 22.10
N PHE A 374 1.27 9.43 23.26
CA PHE A 374 1.19 8.26 24.14
C PHE A 374 0.35 7.13 23.52
N THR A 375 -0.70 7.47 22.77
CA THR A 375 -1.52 6.46 22.10
C THR A 375 -0.77 5.68 21.03
N TRP A 376 0.13 6.34 20.29
CA TRP A 376 1.04 5.65 19.36
C TRP A 376 2.23 5.00 20.09
N GLY A 377 2.64 5.55 21.21
CA GLY A 377 3.68 4.99 22.07
C GLY A 377 3.28 3.68 22.73
N GLU A 378 2.01 3.53 23.17
CA GLU A 378 1.46 2.27 23.68
C GLU A 378 1.54 1.13 22.66
N LEU A 379 1.41 1.44 21.37
CA LEU A 379 1.57 0.49 20.27
C LEU A 379 3.06 0.19 19.93
N GLY A 380 4.00 0.85 20.62
CA GLY A 380 5.44 0.69 20.40
C GLY A 380 5.96 1.43 19.15
N LEU A 381 5.18 2.36 18.59
CA LEU A 381 5.45 3.03 17.32
C LEU A 381 6.05 4.43 17.47
N ILE A 382 6.01 4.99 18.68
CA ILE A 382 6.73 6.20 19.07
C ILE A 382 7.57 5.90 20.30
N GLN A 383 8.84 6.26 20.24
CA GLN A 383 9.77 6.18 21.35
C GLN A 383 10.33 7.55 21.67
N ILE A 384 10.48 7.83 22.96
CA ILE A 384 11.11 9.05 23.45
C ILE A 384 12.15 8.64 24.51
N CYS A 385 13.36 9.19 24.39
CA CYS A 385 14.49 8.85 25.28
C CYS A 385 14.75 7.33 25.36
N GLY A 386 14.66 6.62 24.22
CA GLY A 386 14.98 5.21 24.07
C GLY A 386 13.92 4.23 24.60
N LYS A 387 12.76 4.72 25.06
CA LYS A 387 11.64 3.87 25.51
C LYS A 387 10.33 4.23 24.80
N ASN A 388 9.43 3.25 24.71
CA ASN A 388 8.10 3.47 24.18
C ASN A 388 7.39 4.55 25.00
N ALA A 389 6.86 5.56 24.31
CA ALA A 389 6.16 6.70 24.91
C ALA A 389 4.72 6.30 25.32
N ALA A 390 4.57 5.30 26.21
CA ALA A 390 3.26 4.77 26.60
C ALA A 390 2.45 5.75 27.48
N ASN A 391 3.12 6.55 28.30
CA ASN A 391 2.51 7.60 29.12
C ASN A 391 3.53 8.67 29.48
N LEU A 392 3.05 9.79 30.03
CA LEU A 392 3.89 10.94 30.38
C LEU A 392 4.95 10.58 31.45
N ASP A 393 4.58 9.82 32.46
CA ASP A 393 5.50 9.45 33.57
C ASP A 393 6.66 8.59 33.07
N THR A 394 6.38 7.63 32.16
CA THR A 394 7.40 6.81 31.52
C THR A 394 8.38 7.65 30.72
N VAL A 395 7.89 8.63 29.97
CA VAL A 395 8.74 9.53 29.18
C VAL A 395 9.59 10.41 30.09
N ILE A 396 9.00 11.02 31.10
CA ILE A 396 9.74 11.85 32.08
C ILE A 396 10.83 11.02 32.77
N ALA A 397 10.50 9.82 33.26
CA ALA A 397 11.46 8.94 33.91
C ALA A 397 12.60 8.52 32.98
N SER A 398 12.29 8.18 31.73
CA SER A 398 13.28 7.76 30.71
C SER A 398 14.23 8.90 30.35
N CYS A 399 13.72 10.12 30.15
CA CYS A 399 14.56 11.27 29.83
C CYS A 399 15.42 11.70 31.02
N LYS A 400 14.89 11.65 32.26
CA LYS A 400 15.67 11.93 33.48
C LYS A 400 16.80 10.92 33.71
N ALA A 401 16.68 9.69 33.23
CA ALA A 401 17.73 8.68 33.33
C ALA A 401 18.94 8.96 32.43
N ILE A 402 18.80 9.85 31.44
CA ILE A 402 19.90 10.28 30.58
C ILE A 402 20.67 11.41 31.27
N ALA A 403 21.92 11.18 31.61
CA ALA A 403 22.75 12.18 32.29
C ALA A 403 22.86 13.47 31.46
N GLY A 404 22.57 14.63 32.07
CA GLY A 404 22.64 15.92 31.42
C GLY A 404 21.53 16.21 30.39
N HIS A 405 20.43 15.46 30.42
CA HIS A 405 19.29 15.72 29.53
C HIS A 405 18.62 17.07 29.84
N PRO A 406 18.42 17.96 28.86
CA PRO A 406 17.99 19.35 29.11
C PRO A 406 16.50 19.49 29.48
N GLY A 407 15.72 18.41 29.53
CA GLY A 407 14.27 18.42 29.81
C GLY A 407 13.40 18.83 28.60
N VAL A 408 14.02 19.02 27.44
CA VAL A 408 13.33 19.26 26.17
C VAL A 408 13.61 18.14 25.17
N VAL A 409 12.64 17.81 24.33
CA VAL A 409 12.78 16.73 23.33
C VAL A 409 13.77 17.14 22.25
N ARG A 410 14.89 16.43 22.14
CA ARG A 410 15.86 16.58 21.06
C ARG A 410 15.52 15.62 19.91
N LEU A 411 16.07 15.88 18.74
CA LEU A 411 15.83 15.02 17.57
C LEU A 411 16.26 13.55 17.81
N GLN A 412 17.41 13.35 18.44
CA GLN A 412 17.92 12.02 18.79
C GLN A 412 17.11 11.29 19.87
N ASP A 413 16.32 12.03 20.65
CA ASP A 413 15.45 11.46 21.68
C ASP A 413 14.13 10.97 21.12
N PHE A 414 13.74 11.41 19.91
CA PHE A 414 12.45 11.15 19.30
C PHE A 414 12.56 10.17 18.12
N VAL A 415 11.97 9.01 18.27
CA VAL A 415 11.88 8.01 17.20
C VAL A 415 10.41 7.76 16.87
N ILE A 416 10.04 7.92 15.62
CA ILE A 416 8.71 7.62 15.10
C ILE A 416 8.82 6.58 13.99
N ASN A 417 7.97 5.55 14.04
CA ASN A 417 7.94 4.51 13.02
C ASN A 417 7.40 5.07 11.71
N THR A 418 7.92 4.61 10.57
CA THR A 418 7.48 5.00 9.22
C THR A 418 5.97 4.81 9.03
N ASP A 419 5.42 3.74 9.59
CA ASP A 419 4.02 3.36 9.42
C ASP A 419 3.04 4.24 10.23
N VAL A 420 3.53 5.27 10.93
CA VAL A 420 2.70 6.19 11.73
C VAL A 420 2.58 7.57 11.09
N ILE A 421 3.58 8.03 10.35
CA ILE A 421 3.73 9.42 9.89
C ILE A 421 2.45 9.94 9.23
N VAL A 422 1.95 9.25 8.21
CA VAL A 422 0.76 9.70 7.47
C VAL A 422 -0.48 9.68 8.35
N LEU A 423 -0.63 8.65 9.18
CA LEU A 423 -1.81 8.49 10.05
C LEU A 423 -1.84 9.52 11.18
N SER A 424 -0.68 9.92 11.70
CA SER A 424 -0.56 10.86 12.82
C SER A 424 -0.43 12.34 12.39
N THR A 425 -0.16 12.62 11.12
CA THR A 425 0.01 13.99 10.63
C THR A 425 -1.14 14.93 11.02
N PRO A 426 -2.43 14.55 10.92
CA PRO A 426 -3.51 15.41 11.38
C PRO A 426 -3.43 15.73 12.88
N GLU A 427 -3.04 14.76 13.71
CA GLU A 427 -2.90 14.93 15.17
C GLU A 427 -1.68 15.81 15.50
N ILE A 428 -0.55 15.61 14.81
CA ILE A 428 0.67 16.42 14.95
C ILE A 428 0.37 17.89 14.64
N ALA A 429 -0.34 18.12 13.55
CA ALA A 429 -0.67 19.45 13.05
C ALA A 429 -1.85 20.12 13.80
N GLY A 430 -2.48 19.42 14.75
CA GLY A 430 -3.61 19.92 15.50
C GLY A 430 -4.86 20.18 14.63
N LEU A 431 -5.08 19.34 13.62
CA LEU A 431 -6.30 19.37 12.82
C LEU A 431 -7.48 18.72 13.58
N PRO A 432 -8.74 19.00 13.20
CA PRO A 432 -9.91 18.34 13.76
C PRO A 432 -9.81 16.82 13.67
N TYR A 433 -10.34 16.10 14.65
CA TYR A 433 -10.22 14.64 14.72
C TYR A 433 -10.93 13.92 13.56
N VAL A 434 -11.97 14.53 12.98
CA VAL A 434 -12.61 14.04 11.77
C VAL A 434 -11.61 13.81 10.64
N ILE A 435 -10.55 14.61 10.55
CA ILE A 435 -9.49 14.43 9.54
C ILE A 435 -8.63 13.20 9.87
N SER A 436 -8.32 12.94 11.16
CA SER A 436 -7.64 11.71 11.58
C SER A 436 -8.48 10.47 11.26
N GLY A 437 -9.79 10.51 11.53
CA GLY A 437 -10.72 9.44 11.16
C GLY A 437 -10.81 9.22 9.65
N LEU A 438 -10.82 10.29 8.86
CA LEU A 438 -10.80 10.22 7.40
C LEU A 438 -9.51 9.57 6.88
N VAL A 439 -8.35 9.95 7.42
CA VAL A 439 -7.06 9.34 7.05
C VAL A 439 -7.02 7.85 7.44
N ALA A 440 -7.59 7.49 8.59
CA ALA A 440 -7.74 6.09 8.98
C ALA A 440 -8.60 5.30 7.99
N ALA A 441 -9.76 5.84 7.60
CA ALA A 441 -10.63 5.22 6.59
C ALA A 441 -9.93 5.07 5.23
N GLY A 442 -9.13 6.06 4.82
CA GLY A 442 -8.31 6.00 3.61
C GLY A 442 -7.21 4.95 3.67
N GLY A 443 -6.51 4.86 4.81
CA GLY A 443 -5.50 3.84 5.04
C GLY A 443 -6.07 2.42 5.04
N LEU A 444 -7.25 2.23 5.68
CA LEU A 444 -7.98 0.97 5.60
C LEU A 444 -8.41 0.64 4.17
N ALA A 445 -8.96 1.62 3.43
CA ALA A 445 -9.34 1.42 2.03
C ALA A 445 -8.13 1.00 1.18
N ALA A 446 -6.97 1.62 1.37
CA ALA A 446 -5.73 1.29 0.69
C ALA A 446 -5.23 -0.13 1.02
N ALA A 447 -5.23 -0.51 2.29
CA ALA A 447 -4.80 -1.84 2.71
C ALA A 447 -5.75 -2.94 2.21
N LEU A 448 -7.07 -2.74 2.36
CA LEU A 448 -8.09 -3.71 1.97
C LEU A 448 -8.15 -3.91 0.46
N SER A 449 -8.08 -2.84 -0.35
CA SER A 449 -8.15 -2.92 -1.81
C SER A 449 -7.05 -3.80 -2.38
N THR A 450 -5.82 -3.64 -1.91
CA THR A 450 -4.67 -4.42 -2.36
C THR A 450 -4.70 -5.85 -1.80
N ALA A 451 -5.12 -6.03 -0.53
CA ALA A 451 -5.27 -7.35 0.06
C ALA A 451 -6.28 -8.23 -0.71
N ASP A 452 -7.42 -7.65 -1.11
CA ASP A 452 -8.44 -8.33 -1.92
C ASP A 452 -7.86 -8.84 -3.26
N GLY A 453 -7.10 -8.00 -3.97
CA GLY A 453 -6.44 -8.34 -5.23
C GLY A 453 -5.40 -9.45 -5.08
N LEU A 454 -4.56 -9.36 -4.04
CA LEU A 454 -3.49 -10.32 -3.76
C LEU A 454 -4.04 -11.69 -3.37
N LEU A 455 -4.99 -11.74 -2.44
CA LEU A 455 -5.63 -12.99 -2.04
C LEU A 455 -6.35 -13.66 -3.20
N LEU A 456 -7.04 -12.87 -4.02
CA LEU A 456 -7.71 -13.40 -5.20
C LEU A 456 -6.71 -13.93 -6.24
N ALA A 457 -5.56 -13.27 -6.42
CA ALA A 457 -4.50 -13.76 -7.31
C ALA A 457 -3.96 -15.11 -6.86
N ILE A 458 -3.68 -15.28 -5.55
CA ILE A 458 -3.23 -16.55 -4.98
C ILE A 458 -4.31 -17.63 -5.13
N ALA A 459 -5.55 -17.33 -4.75
CA ALA A 459 -6.66 -18.27 -4.81
C ALA A 459 -6.94 -18.72 -6.25
N ASN A 460 -6.85 -17.80 -7.21
CA ASN A 460 -7.02 -18.11 -8.64
C ASN A 460 -5.88 -18.99 -9.15
N ALA A 461 -4.64 -18.70 -8.81
CA ALA A 461 -3.50 -19.53 -9.21
C ALA A 461 -3.60 -20.94 -8.64
N LEU A 462 -3.94 -21.09 -7.37
CA LEU A 462 -4.09 -22.39 -6.74
C LEU A 462 -5.31 -23.16 -7.27
N SER A 463 -6.47 -22.50 -7.44
CA SER A 463 -7.69 -23.18 -7.89
C SER A 463 -7.74 -23.40 -9.40
N HIS A 464 -7.29 -22.44 -10.21
CA HIS A 464 -7.31 -22.57 -11.67
C HIS A 464 -6.08 -23.30 -12.20
N ASP A 465 -4.87 -22.86 -11.82
CA ASP A 465 -3.64 -23.40 -12.40
C ASP A 465 -3.25 -24.74 -11.79
N ILE A 466 -3.29 -24.91 -10.45
CA ILE A 466 -2.95 -26.19 -9.83
C ILE A 466 -4.14 -27.12 -9.85
N TYR A 467 -5.24 -26.78 -9.16
CA TYR A 467 -6.34 -27.73 -8.99
C TYR A 467 -6.99 -28.09 -10.34
N TYR A 468 -7.50 -27.11 -11.10
CA TYR A 468 -8.24 -27.40 -12.33
C TYR A 468 -7.34 -27.83 -13.50
N LYS A 469 -6.22 -27.15 -13.76
CA LYS A 469 -5.38 -27.43 -14.93
C LYS A 469 -4.44 -28.62 -14.76
N MET A 470 -4.01 -28.92 -13.52
CA MET A 470 -3.01 -29.96 -13.28
C MET A 470 -3.58 -31.20 -12.59
N LEU A 471 -4.53 -31.05 -11.63
CA LEU A 471 -5.03 -32.18 -10.82
C LEU A 471 -6.37 -32.75 -11.33
N ASP A 472 -7.37 -31.89 -11.60
CA ASP A 472 -8.72 -32.33 -12.02
C ASP A 472 -9.27 -31.44 -13.14
N PRO A 473 -8.86 -31.69 -14.40
CA PRO A 473 -9.32 -30.91 -15.57
C PRO A 473 -10.84 -31.05 -15.84
N ASN A 474 -11.49 -32.03 -15.27
CA ASN A 474 -12.92 -32.29 -15.44
C ASN A 474 -13.78 -31.73 -14.31
N ALA A 475 -13.18 -31.00 -13.34
CA ALA A 475 -13.88 -30.45 -12.20
C ALA A 475 -15.04 -29.51 -12.63
N PRO A 476 -16.27 -29.74 -12.11
CA PRO A 476 -17.41 -28.87 -12.42
C PRO A 476 -17.23 -27.47 -11.83
N THR A 477 -17.89 -26.48 -12.47
CA THR A 477 -17.80 -25.04 -12.11
C THR A 477 -17.95 -24.79 -10.62
N MET A 478 -18.97 -25.35 -9.97
CA MET A 478 -19.23 -25.12 -8.55
C MET A 478 -18.10 -25.64 -7.66
N ARG A 479 -17.52 -26.79 -7.97
CA ARG A 479 -16.40 -27.35 -7.22
C ARG A 479 -15.15 -26.48 -7.35
N ARG A 480 -14.87 -25.95 -8.55
CA ARG A 480 -13.76 -25.01 -8.78
C ARG A 480 -13.91 -23.73 -7.94
N LEU A 481 -15.11 -23.14 -7.91
CA LEU A 481 -15.40 -21.96 -7.09
C LEU A 481 -15.30 -22.24 -5.59
N THR A 482 -15.79 -23.40 -5.15
CA THR A 482 -15.67 -23.81 -3.74
C THR A 482 -14.22 -23.96 -3.33
N VAL A 483 -13.40 -24.64 -4.15
CA VAL A 483 -11.96 -24.79 -3.91
C VAL A 483 -11.28 -23.42 -3.85
N ALA A 484 -11.58 -22.51 -4.77
CA ALA A 484 -11.02 -21.16 -4.75
C ALA A 484 -11.33 -20.41 -3.44
N ARG A 485 -12.59 -20.47 -2.98
CA ARG A 485 -13.03 -19.80 -1.74
C ARG A 485 -12.38 -20.40 -0.49
N VAL A 486 -12.30 -21.72 -0.43
CA VAL A 486 -11.65 -22.43 0.69
C VAL A 486 -10.17 -22.08 0.76
N LEU A 487 -9.46 -22.14 -0.37
CA LEU A 487 -8.05 -21.77 -0.44
C LEU A 487 -7.82 -20.30 -0.06
N LEU A 488 -8.67 -19.38 -0.54
CA LEU A 488 -8.61 -17.97 -0.19
C LEU A 488 -8.73 -17.78 1.33
N PHE A 489 -9.69 -18.46 1.97
CA PHE A 489 -9.86 -18.39 3.43
C PHE A 489 -8.60 -18.85 4.17
N PHE A 490 -8.06 -20.01 3.85
CA PHE A 490 -6.88 -20.54 4.53
C PHE A 490 -5.64 -19.64 4.32
N VAL A 491 -5.41 -19.18 3.10
CA VAL A 491 -4.30 -18.27 2.80
C VAL A 491 -4.43 -16.97 3.60
N ALA A 492 -5.63 -16.42 3.69
CA ALA A 492 -5.90 -15.19 4.44
C ALA A 492 -5.66 -15.37 5.95
N VAL A 493 -6.10 -16.49 6.54
CA VAL A 493 -5.88 -16.80 7.96
C VAL A 493 -4.38 -16.98 8.27
N ILE A 494 -3.66 -17.72 7.42
CA ILE A 494 -2.21 -17.91 7.60
C ILE A 494 -1.46 -16.57 7.48
N ALA A 495 -1.84 -15.74 6.50
CA ALA A 495 -1.25 -14.41 6.35
C ALA A 495 -1.55 -13.49 7.54
N ALA A 496 -2.75 -13.56 8.12
CA ALA A 496 -3.12 -12.82 9.32
C ALA A 496 -2.32 -13.29 10.55
N PHE A 497 -2.14 -14.59 10.71
CA PHE A 497 -1.29 -15.14 11.77
C PHE A 497 0.15 -14.64 11.63
N LEU A 498 0.72 -14.67 10.42
CA LEU A 498 2.07 -14.15 10.19
C LEU A 498 2.13 -12.63 10.41
N ALA A 499 1.13 -11.86 9.96
CA ALA A 499 1.05 -10.42 10.18
C ALA A 499 1.01 -10.06 11.68
N SER A 500 0.36 -10.87 12.52
CA SER A 500 0.28 -10.65 13.96
C SER A 500 1.64 -10.74 14.67
N THR A 501 2.62 -11.42 14.07
CA THR A 501 4.00 -11.50 14.60
C THR A 501 4.86 -10.25 14.32
N LYS A 502 4.34 -9.27 13.59
CA LYS A 502 5.03 -8.01 13.21
C LYS A 502 6.40 -8.27 12.56
N PRO A 503 6.47 -8.97 11.43
CA PRO A 503 7.74 -9.45 10.87
C PRO A 503 8.67 -8.32 10.41
N SER A 504 8.13 -7.19 9.94
CA SER A 504 8.85 -5.96 9.56
C SER A 504 7.88 -4.81 9.36
N ASP A 505 8.37 -3.60 9.05
CA ASP A 505 7.53 -2.50 8.57
C ASP A 505 6.88 -2.82 7.21
N ILE A 506 5.81 -2.09 6.90
CA ILE A 506 4.98 -2.35 5.70
C ILE A 506 5.83 -2.23 4.43
N LEU A 507 6.66 -1.19 4.34
CA LEU A 507 7.39 -0.88 3.12
C LEU A 507 8.48 -1.92 2.83
N ALA A 508 9.19 -2.41 3.86
CA ALA A 508 10.22 -3.44 3.71
C ALA A 508 9.63 -4.77 3.20
N MET A 509 8.49 -5.21 3.80
CA MET A 509 7.81 -6.44 3.35
C MET A 509 7.37 -6.34 1.88
N VAL A 510 6.88 -5.18 1.48
CA VAL A 510 6.49 -4.93 0.08
C VAL A 510 7.72 -4.93 -0.82
N GLY A 511 8.82 -4.34 -0.41
CA GLY A 511 10.09 -4.39 -1.13
C GLY A 511 10.57 -5.82 -1.40
N TRP A 512 10.42 -6.72 -0.42
CA TRP A 512 10.75 -8.16 -0.61
C TRP A 512 9.84 -8.82 -1.66
N ALA A 513 8.55 -8.54 -1.63
CA ALA A 513 7.60 -9.07 -2.61
C ALA A 513 7.93 -8.62 -4.04
N PHE A 514 8.30 -7.35 -4.21
CA PHE A 514 8.71 -6.80 -5.51
C PHE A 514 10.02 -7.43 -6.02
N SER A 515 10.98 -7.63 -5.13
CA SER A 515 12.26 -8.29 -5.48
C SER A 515 12.02 -9.72 -5.98
N LEU A 516 11.17 -10.49 -5.30
CA LEU A 516 10.81 -11.85 -5.70
C LEU A 516 10.08 -11.88 -7.05
N ALA A 517 9.12 -10.96 -7.26
CA ALA A 517 8.39 -10.85 -8.53
C ALA A 517 9.32 -10.45 -9.68
N MET A 518 10.20 -9.46 -9.45
CA MET A 518 11.21 -9.01 -10.41
C MET A 518 12.10 -10.17 -10.86
N ALA A 519 12.67 -10.89 -9.90
CA ALA A 519 13.63 -11.93 -10.18
C ALA A 519 13.01 -13.19 -10.82
N GLY A 520 11.77 -13.54 -10.42
CA GLY A 520 11.10 -14.75 -10.90
C GLY A 520 10.29 -14.56 -12.18
N ASN A 521 9.45 -13.53 -12.23
CA ASN A 521 8.45 -13.39 -13.30
C ASN A 521 8.89 -12.50 -14.47
N PHE A 522 9.56 -11.36 -14.20
CA PHE A 522 9.79 -10.34 -15.22
C PHE A 522 10.57 -10.85 -16.44
N PRO A 523 11.73 -11.52 -16.29
CA PRO A 523 12.49 -11.99 -17.44
C PRO A 523 11.69 -12.95 -18.32
N ALA A 524 10.99 -13.90 -17.70
CA ALA A 524 10.18 -14.87 -18.42
C ALA A 524 9.00 -14.24 -19.16
N LEU A 525 8.33 -13.24 -18.56
CA LEU A 525 7.23 -12.50 -19.19
C LEU A 525 7.73 -11.68 -20.39
N VAL A 526 8.71 -10.83 -20.19
CA VAL A 526 9.20 -9.93 -21.24
C VAL A 526 9.84 -10.69 -22.39
N MET A 527 10.75 -11.63 -22.08
CA MET A 527 11.37 -12.47 -23.11
C MET A 527 10.35 -13.38 -23.80
N GLY A 528 9.34 -13.84 -23.06
CA GLY A 528 8.25 -14.64 -23.62
C GLY A 528 7.39 -13.87 -24.62
N ILE A 529 7.15 -12.58 -24.40
CA ILE A 529 6.38 -11.71 -25.28
C ILE A 529 7.20 -11.22 -26.47
N TRP A 530 8.44 -10.75 -26.23
CA TRP A 530 9.20 -9.97 -27.20
C TRP A 530 10.27 -10.76 -27.95
N TRP A 531 10.77 -11.86 -27.37
CA TRP A 531 11.87 -12.62 -27.98
C TRP A 531 11.45 -14.02 -28.41
N LYS A 532 11.26 -14.20 -29.70
CA LYS A 532 10.82 -15.47 -30.31
C LYS A 532 11.77 -16.66 -30.02
N ARG A 533 13.06 -16.40 -29.79
CA ARG A 533 14.08 -17.43 -29.54
C ARG A 533 14.16 -17.91 -28.10
N THR A 534 13.36 -17.34 -27.18
CA THR A 534 13.32 -17.80 -25.79
C THR A 534 12.80 -19.23 -25.74
N THR A 535 13.65 -20.14 -25.28
CA THR A 535 13.35 -21.56 -25.15
C THR A 535 12.66 -21.86 -23.81
N THR A 536 11.97 -22.99 -23.74
CA THR A 536 11.39 -23.51 -22.48
C THR A 536 12.44 -23.70 -21.40
N ALA A 537 13.57 -24.34 -21.74
CA ALA A 537 14.67 -24.55 -20.79
C ALA A 537 15.26 -23.23 -20.28
N GLY A 538 15.48 -22.25 -21.17
CA GLY A 538 15.98 -20.93 -20.78
C GLY A 538 15.04 -20.20 -19.84
N ALA A 539 13.72 -20.23 -20.08
CA ALA A 539 12.73 -19.62 -19.19
C ALA A 539 12.68 -20.33 -17.82
N ILE A 540 12.67 -21.65 -17.79
CA ILE A 540 12.64 -22.43 -16.55
C ILE A 540 13.90 -22.17 -15.71
N CYS A 541 15.10 -22.28 -16.32
CA CYS A 541 16.36 -22.01 -15.62
C CYS A 541 16.43 -20.57 -15.14
N GLY A 542 15.94 -19.60 -15.94
CA GLY A 542 15.89 -18.20 -15.58
C GLY A 542 14.99 -17.94 -14.36
N ILE A 543 13.80 -18.53 -14.31
CA ILE A 543 12.89 -18.43 -13.15
C ILE A 543 13.54 -19.07 -11.91
N ILE A 544 14.06 -20.30 -12.02
CA ILE A 544 14.66 -21.00 -10.87
C ILE A 544 15.88 -20.23 -10.34
N ALA A 545 16.79 -19.82 -11.21
CA ALA A 545 17.98 -19.10 -10.81
C ALA A 545 17.65 -17.72 -10.23
N GLY A 546 16.84 -16.92 -10.93
CA GLY A 546 16.48 -15.57 -10.49
C GLY A 546 15.71 -15.58 -9.18
N PHE A 547 14.61 -16.33 -9.12
CA PHE A 547 13.79 -16.44 -7.91
C PHE A 547 14.56 -17.11 -6.76
N GLY A 548 15.27 -18.21 -7.04
CA GLY A 548 16.01 -18.95 -6.03
C GLY A 548 17.14 -18.14 -5.40
N LEU A 549 17.95 -17.44 -6.21
CA LEU A 549 19.02 -16.57 -5.70
C LEU A 549 18.46 -15.38 -4.92
N CYS A 550 17.37 -14.76 -5.39
CA CYS A 550 16.74 -13.66 -4.69
C CYS A 550 16.17 -14.12 -3.33
N LEU A 551 15.44 -15.23 -3.30
CA LEU A 551 14.92 -15.80 -2.06
C LEU A 551 16.04 -16.19 -1.08
N PHE A 552 17.07 -16.86 -1.59
CA PHE A 552 18.27 -17.22 -0.78
C PHE A 552 18.89 -15.96 -0.16
N TYR A 553 19.13 -14.93 -0.97
CA TYR A 553 19.73 -13.68 -0.48
C TYR A 553 18.84 -12.99 0.58
N LEU A 554 17.53 -12.91 0.36
CA LEU A 554 16.59 -12.32 1.32
C LEU A 554 16.61 -13.06 2.67
N VAL A 555 16.59 -14.41 2.64
CA VAL A 555 16.61 -15.22 3.85
C VAL A 555 17.96 -15.10 4.57
N VAL A 556 19.06 -15.24 3.84
CA VAL A 556 20.39 -15.22 4.45
C VAL A 556 20.72 -13.82 5.00
N SER A 557 20.44 -12.75 4.28
CA SER A 557 20.67 -11.38 4.77
C SER A 557 19.84 -11.04 6.02
N ARG A 558 18.67 -11.66 6.19
CA ARG A 558 17.80 -11.46 7.35
C ARG A 558 18.30 -12.19 8.59
N TYR A 559 18.73 -13.45 8.45
CA TYR A 559 19.08 -14.31 9.59
C TYR A 559 20.58 -14.34 9.90
N PHE A 560 21.43 -13.92 8.98
CA PHE A 560 22.89 -13.86 9.15
C PHE A 560 23.38 -12.43 8.90
N PRO A 561 23.28 -11.54 9.93
CA PRO A 561 23.73 -10.15 9.81
C PRO A 561 25.25 -10.12 9.55
N GLY A 562 25.64 -9.60 8.40
CA GLY A 562 27.04 -9.59 7.92
C GLY A 562 27.23 -10.32 6.59
N PHE A 563 26.23 -11.12 6.17
CA PHE A 563 26.17 -11.65 4.82
C PHE A 563 25.34 -10.70 3.96
N GLY A 564 25.96 -10.01 3.05
CA GLY A 564 25.27 -9.13 2.11
C GLY A 564 26.16 -7.96 1.65
N VAL A 565 25.75 -7.34 0.56
CA VAL A 565 26.35 -6.09 0.07
C VAL A 565 25.82 -4.95 0.94
N LYS A 566 26.71 -4.26 1.67
CA LYS A 566 26.41 -3.08 2.46
C LYS A 566 26.26 -1.85 1.57
#